data_7a70e9a4a938dfc049e3099a583a378e
#
_entry.id   7a70e9a4a938dfc049e3099a583a378e
#
_cell.length_a   1.000
_cell.length_b   1.000
_cell.length_c   1.000
_cell.angle_alpha   90.00
_cell.angle_beta   90.00
_cell.angle_gamma   90.00
#
_symmetry.space_group_name_H-M   'P 1'
#
loop_
_entity.id
_entity.type
_entity.pdbx_description
1 polymer ?
#
loop_
_entity_poly.entity_id
_entity_poly.type
_entity_poly.pdbx_seq_one_letter_code
_entity_poly.pdbx_strand_id
1 'polypeptide(L)'
;MSGSWVVPGFFALASIFTTPVLAADAAADQKRAEAIVGERCSLCHGKGGESASPVYPRLAGQHAEYVARQLADFKSGKRNSETMKPQAEPLTPEEMVALGAYFEKRKAGGRRAQDGELVAVGKYIFEQGNRYSGVPACASCHGATAHGTPQLPRLAGQHPRYIEDQLKQFNKRERTNDNAVMHTVASKLTELETHAVAEYVATLD
;
A
#
# COMPACT_ATOMS: atom_id res chain seq x y z
N MET A 1 -37.44 60.83 -30.79
CA MET A 1 -36.00 60.72 -31.10
C MET A 1 -35.36 60.12 -29.86
N SER A 2 -35.25 58.81 -29.85
CA SER A 2 -34.76 58.01 -28.68
C SER A 2 -33.33 57.54 -28.97
N GLY A 3 -32.37 58.05 -28.23
CA GLY A 3 -30.97 57.68 -28.35
C GLY A 3 -30.65 56.51 -27.41
N SER A 4 -30.29 55.37 -28.00
CA SER A 4 -29.78 54.20 -27.25
C SER A 4 -28.28 54.39 -26.95
N TRP A 5 -27.92 54.35 -25.69
CA TRP A 5 -26.53 54.33 -25.25
C TRP A 5 -26.08 52.86 -25.09
N VAL A 6 -25.09 52.45 -25.91
CA VAL A 6 -24.42 51.16 -25.81
C VAL A 6 -23.23 51.32 -24.86
N VAL A 7 -23.23 50.62 -23.74
CA VAL A 7 -22.10 50.56 -22.80
C VAL A 7 -21.22 49.38 -23.20
N PRO A 8 -19.92 49.59 -23.50
CA PRO A 8 -19.02 48.48 -23.77
C PRO A 8 -18.65 47.75 -22.48
N GLY A 9 -19.02 46.47 -22.38
CA GLY A 9 -18.60 45.59 -21.27
C GLY A 9 -17.12 45.25 -21.37
N PHE A 10 -16.35 45.67 -20.39
CA PHE A 10 -14.98 45.21 -20.20
C PHE A 10 -15.01 43.81 -19.61
N PHE A 11 -14.70 42.79 -20.39
CA PHE A 11 -14.36 41.47 -19.88
C PHE A 11 -12.93 41.50 -19.35
N ALA A 12 -12.77 41.52 -18.02
CA ALA A 12 -11.50 41.33 -17.37
C ALA A 12 -11.16 39.81 -17.42
N LEU A 13 -10.18 39.45 -18.22
CA LEU A 13 -9.54 38.14 -18.20
C LEU A 13 -8.75 38.00 -16.87
N ALA A 14 -9.29 37.29 -15.90
CA ALA A 14 -8.57 36.92 -14.70
C ALA A 14 -7.54 35.83 -15.08
N SER A 15 -6.30 36.19 -15.25
CA SER A 15 -5.18 35.28 -15.40
C SER A 15 -4.95 34.58 -14.06
N ILE A 16 -5.27 33.29 -13.99
CA ILE A 16 -4.98 32.44 -12.82
C ILE A 16 -3.47 32.14 -12.83
N PHE A 17 -2.70 32.93 -12.10
CA PHE A 17 -1.29 32.60 -11.80
C PHE A 17 -1.28 31.45 -10.81
N THR A 18 -1.15 30.21 -11.30
CA THR A 18 -0.79 29.07 -10.46
C THR A 18 0.63 29.25 -9.95
N THR A 19 0.76 29.40 -8.64
CA THR A 19 2.02 29.77 -7.99
C THR A 19 3.08 28.68 -8.16
N PRO A 20 4.31 28.99 -8.58
CA PRO A 20 5.42 28.05 -8.76
C PRO A 20 5.94 27.42 -7.44
N VAL A 21 5.48 27.90 -6.29
CA VAL A 21 5.91 27.45 -4.95
C VAL A 21 5.50 25.98 -4.71
N LEU A 22 4.27 25.58 -4.99
CA LEU A 22 3.79 24.21 -4.76
C LEU A 22 4.55 23.15 -5.59
N ALA A 23 5.01 23.51 -6.78
CA ALA A 23 5.78 22.59 -7.63
C ALA A 23 7.23 22.44 -7.15
N ALA A 24 7.81 23.47 -6.56
CA ALA A 24 9.16 23.42 -6.01
C ALA A 24 9.22 22.55 -4.75
N ASP A 25 8.21 22.65 -3.88
CA ASP A 25 8.11 21.83 -2.65
C ASP A 25 7.94 20.34 -3.00
N ALA A 26 7.07 20.00 -3.95
CA ALA A 26 6.87 18.62 -4.39
C ALA A 26 8.13 18.00 -5.01
N ALA A 27 8.94 18.78 -5.74
CA ALA A 27 10.19 18.32 -6.31
C ALA A 27 11.27 18.08 -5.24
N ALA A 28 11.31 18.94 -4.20
CA ALA A 28 12.21 18.79 -3.07
C ALA A 28 11.86 17.54 -2.26
N ASP A 29 10.57 17.31 -1.99
CA ASP A 29 10.06 16.12 -1.29
C ASP A 29 10.39 14.83 -2.05
N GLN A 30 10.21 14.83 -3.35
CA GLN A 30 10.57 13.68 -4.19
C GLN A 30 12.07 13.38 -4.13
N LYS A 31 12.92 14.40 -4.25
CA LYS A 31 14.39 14.25 -4.15
C LYS A 31 14.81 13.74 -2.78
N ARG A 32 14.16 14.23 -1.72
CA ARG A 32 14.40 13.78 -0.35
C ARG A 32 14.01 12.31 -0.18
N ALA A 33 12.84 11.90 -0.67
CA ALA A 33 12.40 10.50 -0.64
C ALA A 33 13.36 9.58 -1.41
N GLU A 34 13.82 9.99 -2.60
CA GLU A 34 14.80 9.24 -3.40
C GLU A 34 16.11 9.02 -2.64
N ALA A 35 16.61 10.03 -1.94
CA ALA A 35 17.81 9.91 -1.12
C ALA A 35 17.61 8.91 0.04
N ILE A 36 16.52 9.04 0.80
CA ILE A 36 16.19 8.13 1.91
C ILE A 36 16.06 6.69 1.41
N VAL A 37 15.36 6.49 0.29
CA VAL A 37 15.20 5.16 -0.31
C VAL A 37 16.55 4.57 -0.72
N GLY A 38 17.41 5.34 -1.38
CA GLY A 38 18.73 4.91 -1.82
C GLY A 38 19.65 4.50 -0.67
N GLU A 39 19.65 5.30 0.39
CA GLU A 39 20.54 5.11 1.54
C GLU A 39 20.08 4.00 2.51
N ARG A 40 18.78 3.80 2.66
CA ARG A 40 18.22 2.99 3.75
C ARG A 40 17.22 1.92 3.29
N CYS A 41 16.15 2.32 2.59
CA CYS A 41 15.03 1.41 2.31
C CYS A 41 15.42 0.32 1.31
N SER A 42 16.19 0.67 0.28
CA SER A 42 16.57 -0.24 -0.81
C SER A 42 17.42 -1.42 -0.38
N LEU A 43 18.10 -1.34 0.77
CA LEU A 43 18.93 -2.41 1.32
C LEU A 43 18.12 -3.69 1.59
N CYS A 44 16.88 -3.53 2.03
CA CYS A 44 15.97 -4.63 2.35
C CYS A 44 14.83 -4.75 1.33
N HIS A 45 14.22 -3.62 0.95
CA HIS A 45 13.05 -3.61 0.07
C HIS A 45 13.40 -3.59 -1.43
N GLY A 46 14.68 -3.58 -1.76
CA GLY A 46 15.16 -3.56 -3.15
C GLY A 46 15.01 -2.20 -3.83
N LYS A 47 15.69 -2.05 -4.95
CA LYS A 47 15.62 -0.84 -5.76
C LYS A 47 14.19 -0.62 -6.25
N GLY A 48 13.65 0.56 -5.97
CA GLY A 48 12.28 0.90 -6.35
C GLY A 48 11.19 0.17 -5.56
N GLY A 49 11.54 -0.55 -4.50
CA GLY A 49 10.58 -1.31 -3.70
C GLY A 49 10.30 -2.72 -4.21
N GLU A 50 11.10 -3.23 -5.16
CA GLU A 50 11.01 -4.60 -5.69
C GLU A 50 11.93 -5.54 -4.91
N SER A 51 11.55 -5.87 -3.67
CA SER A 51 12.32 -6.79 -2.84
C SER A 51 12.51 -8.15 -3.52
N ALA A 52 13.76 -8.66 -3.52
CA ALA A 52 14.06 -10.03 -3.91
C ALA A 52 13.90 -11.02 -2.77
N SER A 53 13.95 -10.55 -1.52
CA SER A 53 13.84 -11.39 -0.33
C SER A 53 12.38 -11.57 0.09
N PRO A 54 11.90 -12.80 0.31
CA PRO A 54 10.53 -13.05 0.73
C PRO A 54 10.21 -12.58 2.17
N VAL A 55 11.23 -12.24 2.95
CA VAL A 55 11.09 -11.72 4.32
C VAL A 55 10.69 -10.25 4.32
N TYR A 56 11.19 -9.48 3.36
CA TYR A 56 10.92 -8.06 3.25
C TYR A 56 9.83 -7.79 2.20
N PRO A 57 8.76 -7.04 2.55
CA PRO A 57 7.68 -6.80 1.59
C PRO A 57 8.13 -5.99 0.39
N ARG A 58 7.48 -6.25 -0.73
CA ARG A 58 7.51 -5.36 -1.89
C ARG A 58 6.71 -4.11 -1.58
N LEU A 59 7.25 -2.96 -1.92
CA LEU A 59 6.64 -1.65 -1.71
C LEU A 59 6.20 -0.98 -3.01
N ALA A 60 6.73 -1.45 -4.17
CA ALA A 60 6.37 -0.91 -5.48
C ALA A 60 4.86 -1.02 -5.72
N GLY A 61 4.24 0.07 -6.17
CA GLY A 61 2.81 0.16 -6.43
C GLY A 61 1.92 0.13 -5.19
N GLN A 62 2.49 0.17 -3.98
CA GLN A 62 1.71 0.26 -2.76
C GLN A 62 1.16 1.67 -2.57
N HIS A 63 -0.07 1.79 -2.09
CA HIS A 63 -0.75 3.07 -1.89
C HIS A 63 0.04 4.01 -0.97
N ALA A 64 0.17 5.27 -1.38
CA ALA A 64 0.94 6.29 -0.66
C ALA A 64 0.46 6.45 0.78
N GLU A 65 -0.84 6.58 0.99
CA GLU A 65 -1.44 6.73 2.33
C GLU A 65 -1.20 5.50 3.21
N TYR A 66 -1.25 4.31 2.62
CA TYR A 66 -0.97 3.07 3.36
C TYR A 66 0.49 3.02 3.82
N VAL A 67 1.45 3.33 2.93
CA VAL A 67 2.88 3.35 3.28
C VAL A 67 3.15 4.38 4.38
N ALA A 68 2.67 5.62 4.22
CA ALA A 68 2.86 6.69 5.20
C ALA A 68 2.30 6.29 6.59
N ARG A 69 1.08 5.72 6.61
CA ARG A 69 0.47 5.22 7.85
C ARG A 69 1.26 4.10 8.49
N GLN A 70 1.77 3.12 7.69
CA GLN A 70 2.57 2.04 8.26
C GLN A 70 3.88 2.55 8.87
N LEU A 71 4.55 3.53 8.24
CA LEU A 71 5.74 4.16 8.81
C LEU A 71 5.42 4.87 10.13
N ALA A 72 4.32 5.61 10.19
CA ALA A 72 3.84 6.25 11.42
C ALA A 72 3.49 5.22 12.52
N ASP A 73 2.83 4.11 12.14
CA ASP A 73 2.49 3.03 13.06
C ASP A 73 3.74 2.32 13.62
N PHE A 74 4.79 2.12 12.81
CA PHE A 74 6.07 1.60 13.29
C PHE A 74 6.77 2.58 14.23
N LYS A 75 6.81 3.87 13.88
CA LYS A 75 7.43 4.91 14.72
C LYS A 75 6.75 5.02 16.07
N SER A 76 5.42 5.02 16.11
CA SER A 76 4.64 5.12 17.35
C SER A 76 4.56 3.82 18.15
N GLY A 77 4.99 2.68 17.59
CA GLY A 77 4.85 1.36 18.21
C GLY A 77 3.45 0.73 18.08
N LYS A 78 2.51 1.38 17.38
CA LYS A 78 1.19 0.82 17.08
C LYS A 78 1.27 -0.43 16.20
N ARG A 79 2.30 -0.51 15.34
CA ARG A 79 2.73 -1.71 14.63
C ARG A 79 4.12 -2.08 15.11
N ASN A 80 4.24 -3.21 15.79
CA ASN A 80 5.53 -3.65 16.31
C ASN A 80 6.40 -4.27 15.22
N SER A 81 7.68 -3.91 15.18
CA SER A 81 8.72 -4.52 14.34
C SER A 81 10.09 -4.05 14.77
N GLU A 82 10.91 -4.97 15.27
CA GLU A 82 12.30 -4.69 15.64
C GLU A 82 13.14 -4.14 14.47
N THR A 83 12.81 -4.58 13.24
CA THR A 83 13.50 -4.13 12.02
C THR A 83 13.03 -2.75 11.58
N MET A 84 11.71 -2.51 11.56
CA MET A 84 11.16 -1.29 10.95
C MET A 84 11.09 -0.09 11.91
N LYS A 85 11.00 -0.32 13.22
CA LYS A 85 10.95 0.76 14.19
C LYS A 85 12.17 1.71 14.09
N PRO A 86 13.43 1.22 14.14
CA PRO A 86 14.60 2.09 13.98
C PRO A 86 14.68 2.74 12.59
N GLN A 87 14.08 2.15 11.57
CA GLN A 87 14.01 2.76 10.24
C GLN A 87 12.98 3.90 10.15
N ALA A 88 11.87 3.78 10.87
CA ALA A 88 10.81 4.78 10.87
C ALA A 88 11.03 5.92 11.89
N GLU A 89 11.77 5.66 12.96
CA GLU A 89 11.97 6.60 14.08
C GLU A 89 12.49 7.98 13.67
N PRO A 90 13.52 8.12 12.80
CA PRO A 90 14.06 9.43 12.41
C PRO A 90 13.21 10.15 11.33
N LEU A 91 12.18 9.51 10.76
CA LEU A 91 11.39 10.11 9.69
C LEU A 91 10.43 11.18 10.23
N THR A 92 10.29 12.28 9.48
CA THR A 92 9.23 13.25 9.70
C THR A 92 7.90 12.80 9.05
N PRO A 93 6.75 13.36 9.44
CA PRO A 93 5.49 13.06 8.77
C PRO A 93 5.53 13.36 7.25
N GLU A 94 6.17 14.45 6.85
CA GLU A 94 6.32 14.88 5.45
C GLU A 94 7.18 13.86 4.67
N GLU A 95 8.28 13.37 5.25
CA GLU A 95 9.10 12.32 4.67
C GLU A 95 8.33 11.00 4.51
N MET A 96 7.47 10.64 5.48
CA MET A 96 6.62 9.44 5.36
C MET A 96 5.63 9.56 4.19
N VAL A 97 5.03 10.74 4.00
CA VAL A 97 4.13 11.02 2.87
C VAL A 97 4.91 10.97 1.54
N ALA A 98 6.08 11.60 1.48
CA ALA A 98 6.94 11.59 0.29
C ALA A 98 7.41 10.18 -0.08
N LEU A 99 7.77 9.35 0.91
CA LEU A 99 8.12 7.94 0.71
C LEU A 99 6.93 7.12 0.19
N GLY A 100 5.73 7.38 0.71
CA GLY A 100 4.50 6.78 0.19
C GLY A 100 4.30 7.10 -1.28
N ALA A 101 4.35 8.39 -1.63
CA ALA A 101 4.21 8.84 -3.02
C ALA A 101 5.32 8.31 -3.95
N TYR A 102 6.54 8.11 -3.41
CA TYR A 102 7.64 7.48 -4.15
C TYR A 102 7.30 6.05 -4.56
N PHE A 103 6.87 5.19 -3.61
CA PHE A 103 6.61 3.78 -3.87
C PHE A 103 5.34 3.56 -4.71
N GLU A 104 4.30 4.35 -4.53
CA GLU A 104 3.06 4.28 -5.30
C GLU A 104 3.29 4.45 -6.80
N LYS A 105 4.20 5.34 -7.20
CA LYS A 105 4.57 5.58 -8.59
C LYS A 105 5.43 4.46 -9.19
N ARG A 106 5.90 3.51 -8.42
CA ARG A 106 6.74 2.41 -8.92
C ARG A 106 5.85 1.30 -9.49
N LYS A 107 6.30 0.73 -10.60
CA LYS A 107 5.57 -0.40 -11.21
C LYS A 107 5.80 -1.65 -10.35
N ALA A 108 4.70 -2.18 -9.82
CA ALA A 108 4.68 -3.53 -9.26
C ALA A 108 4.49 -4.54 -10.39
N GLY A 109 4.97 -5.76 -10.21
CA GLY A 109 4.73 -6.87 -11.14
C GLY A 109 4.27 -8.10 -10.37
N GLY A 110 3.46 -8.94 -11.00
CA GLY A 110 3.09 -10.24 -10.47
C GLY A 110 4.29 -11.18 -10.38
N ARG A 111 4.14 -12.22 -9.61
CA ARG A 111 5.16 -13.26 -9.44
C ARG A 111 4.61 -14.62 -9.82
N ARG A 112 5.52 -15.55 -10.06
CA ARG A 112 5.14 -16.94 -10.19
C ARG A 112 4.86 -17.50 -8.79
N ALA A 113 3.76 -18.24 -8.61
CA ALA A 113 3.50 -19.00 -7.40
C ALA A 113 4.66 -19.97 -7.11
N GLN A 114 4.94 -20.21 -5.84
CA GLN A 114 5.88 -21.24 -5.42
C GLN A 114 5.20 -22.61 -5.40
N ASP A 115 3.93 -22.64 -4.99
CA ASP A 115 3.05 -23.80 -5.04
C ASP A 115 1.86 -23.54 -5.97
N GLY A 116 2.03 -23.91 -7.24
CA GLY A 116 1.01 -23.68 -8.28
C GLY A 116 -0.27 -24.51 -8.07
N GLU A 117 -0.22 -25.61 -7.33
CA GLU A 117 -1.39 -26.46 -7.06
C GLU A 117 -2.36 -25.76 -6.13
N LEU A 118 -1.85 -24.94 -5.23
CA LEU A 118 -2.68 -24.18 -4.28
C LEU A 118 -3.29 -22.89 -4.85
N VAL A 119 -2.84 -22.42 -6.00
CA VAL A 119 -3.35 -21.16 -6.59
C VAL A 119 -4.85 -21.19 -6.82
N ALA A 120 -5.40 -22.33 -7.29
CA ALA A 120 -6.84 -22.48 -7.53
C ALA A 120 -7.65 -22.42 -6.23
N VAL A 121 -7.13 -23.06 -5.16
CA VAL A 121 -7.76 -23.00 -3.83
C VAL A 121 -7.68 -21.58 -3.28
N GLY A 122 -6.51 -20.95 -3.39
CA GLY A 122 -6.30 -19.57 -2.96
C GLY A 122 -7.21 -18.59 -3.67
N LYS A 123 -7.39 -18.75 -4.98
CA LYS A 123 -8.34 -17.97 -5.77
C LYS A 123 -9.76 -18.10 -5.24
N TYR A 124 -10.21 -19.33 -5.00
CA TYR A 124 -11.56 -19.56 -4.47
C TYR A 124 -11.75 -18.86 -3.11
N ILE A 125 -10.82 -19.04 -2.17
CA ILE A 125 -10.91 -18.40 -0.85
C ILE A 125 -10.85 -16.86 -0.98
N PHE A 126 -10.00 -16.34 -1.84
CA PHE A 126 -9.87 -14.90 -2.05
C PHE A 126 -11.18 -14.30 -2.60
N GLU A 127 -11.79 -14.94 -3.60
CA GLU A 127 -12.98 -14.43 -4.30
C GLU A 127 -14.28 -14.73 -3.58
N GLN A 128 -14.39 -15.89 -2.91
CA GLN A 128 -15.66 -16.41 -2.36
C GLN A 128 -15.63 -16.54 -0.82
N GLY A 129 -14.44 -16.54 -0.21
CA GLY A 129 -14.29 -16.88 1.20
C GLY A 129 -14.51 -18.37 1.49
N ASN A 130 -14.76 -18.67 2.75
CA ASN A 130 -15.17 -20.00 3.19
C ASN A 130 -16.38 -19.89 4.13
N ARG A 131 -17.56 -20.22 3.64
CA ARG A 131 -18.82 -20.13 4.41
C ARG A 131 -18.85 -21.06 5.63
N TYR A 132 -18.10 -22.16 5.62
CA TYR A 132 -18.11 -23.15 6.68
C TYR A 132 -17.29 -22.70 7.90
N SER A 133 -16.18 -22.02 7.66
CA SER A 133 -15.36 -21.40 8.72
C SER A 133 -15.75 -19.94 8.98
N GLY A 134 -16.60 -19.35 8.14
CA GLY A 134 -17.01 -17.95 8.22
C GLY A 134 -15.92 -16.96 7.79
N VAL A 135 -14.96 -17.40 6.95
CA VAL A 135 -13.98 -16.53 6.31
C VAL A 135 -14.68 -15.72 5.22
N PRO A 136 -14.72 -14.38 5.27
CA PRO A 136 -15.29 -13.57 4.20
C PRO A 136 -14.38 -13.59 2.96
N ALA A 137 -14.95 -13.27 1.80
CA ALA A 137 -14.17 -13.05 0.58
C ALA A 137 -13.16 -11.91 0.78
N CYS A 138 -11.88 -12.16 0.59
CA CYS A 138 -10.82 -11.14 0.72
C CYS A 138 -11.04 -10.00 -0.31
N ALA A 139 -11.54 -10.36 -1.50
CA ALA A 139 -11.86 -9.45 -2.58
C ALA A 139 -12.89 -8.37 -2.19
N SER A 140 -13.77 -8.64 -1.21
CA SER A 140 -14.79 -7.67 -0.76
C SER A 140 -14.18 -6.39 -0.16
N CYS A 141 -12.97 -6.48 0.39
CA CYS A 141 -12.24 -5.34 0.95
C CYS A 141 -11.00 -4.98 0.13
N HIS A 142 -10.23 -5.98 -0.32
CA HIS A 142 -8.98 -5.76 -1.06
C HIS A 142 -9.18 -5.60 -2.57
N GLY A 143 -10.43 -5.66 -3.07
CA GLY A 143 -10.76 -5.57 -4.49
C GLY A 143 -10.52 -6.88 -5.24
N ALA A 144 -11.22 -7.08 -6.36
CA ALA A 144 -11.15 -8.30 -7.16
C ALA A 144 -9.74 -8.61 -7.70
N THR A 145 -8.95 -7.56 -7.95
CA THR A 145 -7.55 -7.65 -8.41
C THR A 145 -6.53 -7.56 -7.29
N ALA A 146 -6.98 -7.56 -6.02
CA ALA A 146 -6.13 -7.39 -4.84
C ALA A 146 -5.31 -6.09 -4.81
N HIS A 147 -5.76 -5.05 -5.52
CA HIS A 147 -5.09 -3.74 -5.53
C HIS A 147 -5.37 -2.93 -4.28
N GLY A 148 -6.44 -3.24 -3.55
CA GLY A 148 -6.81 -2.49 -2.34
C GLY A 148 -7.33 -1.08 -2.65
N THR A 149 -7.16 -0.20 -1.68
CA THR A 149 -7.51 1.23 -1.73
C THR A 149 -6.44 2.02 -0.96
N PRO A 150 -6.46 3.37 -0.97
CA PRO A 150 -5.55 4.15 -0.12
C PRO A 150 -5.54 3.73 1.36
N GLN A 151 -6.68 3.24 1.88
CA GLN A 151 -6.80 2.77 3.27
C GLN A 151 -6.47 1.29 3.45
N LEU A 152 -6.61 0.48 2.39
CA LEU A 152 -6.41 -0.97 2.41
C LEU A 152 -5.24 -1.34 1.49
N PRO A 153 -4.30 -2.19 1.93
CA PRO A 153 -3.10 -2.44 1.14
C PRO A 153 -3.37 -3.15 -0.17
N ARG A 154 -2.58 -2.82 -1.19
CA ARG A 154 -2.35 -3.67 -2.33
C ARG A 154 -1.70 -4.97 -1.86
N LEU A 155 -2.28 -6.10 -2.22
CA LEU A 155 -1.77 -7.44 -1.96
C LEU A 155 -1.20 -8.10 -3.23
N ALA A 156 -1.68 -7.67 -4.40
CA ALA A 156 -1.27 -8.19 -5.70
C ALA A 156 0.25 -8.13 -5.86
N GLY A 157 0.83 -9.25 -6.29
CA GLY A 157 2.26 -9.39 -6.51
C GLY A 157 3.13 -9.38 -5.25
N GLN A 158 2.56 -9.44 -4.04
CA GLN A 158 3.32 -9.51 -2.81
C GLN A 158 3.95 -10.89 -2.61
N HIS A 159 5.00 -11.00 -1.83
CA HIS A 159 5.62 -12.27 -1.49
C HIS A 159 4.66 -13.18 -0.69
N PRO A 160 4.46 -14.46 -1.08
CA PRO A 160 3.62 -15.39 -0.33
C PRO A 160 4.03 -15.47 1.14
N ARG A 161 5.32 -15.65 1.41
CA ARG A 161 5.86 -15.70 2.76
C ARG A 161 5.50 -14.48 3.60
N TYR A 162 5.60 -13.28 3.03
CA TYR A 162 5.22 -12.06 3.75
C TYR A 162 3.72 -12.01 4.06
N ILE A 163 2.86 -12.40 3.10
CA ILE A 163 1.40 -12.47 3.32
C ILE A 163 1.07 -13.45 4.44
N GLU A 164 1.65 -14.66 4.41
CA GLU A 164 1.46 -15.66 5.46
C GLU A 164 1.86 -15.13 6.83
N ASP A 165 3.05 -14.55 6.93
CA ASP A 165 3.57 -14.00 8.18
C ASP A 165 2.67 -12.88 8.72
N GLN A 166 2.12 -12.02 7.85
CA GLN A 166 1.18 -10.97 8.27
C GLN A 166 -0.16 -11.56 8.74
N LEU A 167 -0.72 -12.55 8.05
CA LEU A 167 -1.95 -13.21 8.48
C LEU A 167 -1.76 -13.92 9.83
N LYS A 168 -0.62 -14.62 10.01
CA LYS A 168 -0.26 -15.23 11.29
C LYS A 168 -0.12 -14.22 12.43
N GLN A 169 0.52 -13.08 12.17
CA GLN A 169 0.67 -12.00 13.16
C GLN A 169 -0.68 -11.37 13.53
N PHE A 170 -1.60 -11.18 12.58
CA PHE A 170 -2.96 -10.72 12.87
C PHE A 170 -3.72 -11.76 13.70
N ASN A 171 -3.64 -13.05 13.33
CA ASN A 171 -4.29 -14.13 14.07
C ASN A 171 -3.82 -14.16 15.54
N LYS A 172 -2.52 -14.06 15.78
CA LYS A 172 -1.92 -14.08 17.12
C LYS A 172 -2.00 -12.75 17.88
N ARG A 173 -2.56 -11.70 17.29
CA ARG A 173 -2.58 -10.34 17.86
C ARG A 173 -1.18 -9.74 18.08
N GLU A 174 -0.18 -10.21 17.37
CA GLU A 174 1.17 -9.62 17.32
C GLU A 174 1.18 -8.36 16.45
N ARG A 175 0.31 -8.31 15.44
CA ARG A 175 -0.02 -7.13 14.64
C ARG A 175 -1.45 -6.70 14.93
N THR A 176 -1.64 -5.45 15.39
CA THR A 176 -2.91 -4.94 15.91
C THR A 176 -3.36 -3.61 15.32
N ASN A 177 -2.65 -3.09 14.31
CA ASN A 177 -2.95 -1.79 13.68
C ASN A 177 -4.07 -1.85 12.61
N ASP A 178 -5.01 -2.79 12.79
CA ASP A 178 -6.09 -3.15 11.87
C ASP A 178 -7.50 -2.91 12.45
N ASN A 179 -7.60 -2.32 13.64
CA ASN A 179 -8.84 -2.20 14.41
C ASN A 179 -9.59 -3.54 14.55
N ALA A 180 -8.83 -4.64 14.72
CA ALA A 180 -9.30 -6.03 14.86
C ALA A 180 -9.99 -6.63 13.61
N VAL A 181 -10.09 -5.92 12.50
CA VAL A 181 -10.74 -6.45 11.28
C VAL A 181 -9.96 -7.65 10.73
N MET A 182 -8.65 -7.49 10.50
CA MET A 182 -7.83 -8.58 9.97
C MET A 182 -7.63 -9.70 10.98
N HIS A 183 -7.63 -9.41 12.28
CA HIS A 183 -7.65 -10.46 13.30
C HIS A 183 -8.91 -11.32 13.16
N THR A 184 -10.09 -10.72 13.03
CA THR A 184 -11.37 -11.45 12.89
C THR A 184 -11.39 -12.34 11.65
N VAL A 185 -10.73 -11.92 10.57
CA VAL A 185 -10.59 -12.73 9.35
C VAL A 185 -9.53 -13.82 9.52
N ALA A 186 -8.33 -13.44 9.93
CA ALA A 186 -7.18 -14.34 10.00
C ALA A 186 -7.33 -15.45 11.03
N SER A 187 -8.05 -15.23 12.13
CA SER A 187 -8.33 -16.22 13.15
C SER A 187 -9.22 -17.39 12.67
N LYS A 188 -9.88 -17.23 11.54
CA LYS A 188 -10.75 -18.24 10.94
C LYS A 188 -10.07 -19.05 9.82
N LEU A 189 -8.91 -18.58 9.35
CA LEU A 189 -8.15 -19.25 8.30
C LEU A 189 -7.40 -20.45 8.88
N THR A 190 -7.46 -21.57 8.19
CA THR A 190 -6.53 -22.67 8.40
C THR A 190 -5.14 -22.34 7.85
N GLU A 191 -4.11 -23.10 8.21
CA GLU A 191 -2.77 -22.93 7.66
C GLU A 191 -2.75 -23.13 6.14
N LEU A 192 -3.50 -24.15 5.65
CA LEU A 192 -3.62 -24.41 4.22
C LEU A 192 -4.27 -23.25 3.48
N GLU A 193 -5.37 -22.70 3.99
CA GLU A 193 -6.05 -21.55 3.38
C GLU A 193 -5.16 -20.30 3.40
N THR A 194 -4.44 -20.07 4.49
CA THR A 194 -3.46 -18.97 4.60
C THR A 194 -2.39 -19.08 3.52
N HIS A 195 -1.81 -20.28 3.35
CA HIS A 195 -0.79 -20.55 2.34
C HIS A 195 -1.37 -20.40 0.93
N ALA A 196 -2.53 -21.00 0.64
CA ALA A 196 -3.19 -20.94 -0.66
C ALA A 196 -3.51 -19.50 -1.10
N VAL A 197 -4.09 -18.68 -0.20
CA VAL A 197 -4.37 -17.26 -0.49
C VAL A 197 -3.09 -16.49 -0.76
N ALA A 198 -2.03 -16.74 0.00
CA ALA A 198 -0.74 -16.10 -0.19
C ALA A 198 -0.13 -16.43 -1.56
N GLU A 199 -0.19 -17.68 -2.00
CA GLU A 199 0.25 -18.12 -3.33
C GLU A 199 -0.58 -17.46 -4.44
N TYR A 200 -1.90 -17.40 -4.29
CA TYR A 200 -2.75 -16.77 -5.30
C TYR A 200 -2.47 -15.29 -5.47
N VAL A 201 -2.45 -14.49 -4.38
CA VAL A 201 -2.25 -13.03 -4.50
C VAL A 201 -0.87 -12.67 -5.03
N ALA A 202 0.14 -13.53 -4.87
CA ALA A 202 1.45 -13.34 -5.46
C ALA A 202 1.44 -13.39 -6.99
N THR A 203 0.50 -14.12 -7.60
CA THR A 203 0.37 -14.23 -9.07
C THR A 203 -0.33 -13.03 -9.72
N LEU A 204 -1.00 -12.20 -8.93
CA LEU A 204 -1.72 -11.03 -9.43
C LEU A 204 -0.78 -9.85 -9.71
N ASP A 205 -1.14 -9.04 -10.73
CA ASP A 205 -0.42 -7.82 -11.15
C ASP A 205 -1.14 -6.54 -10.71
#